data_3bfeaaa6805ee9618bf2ec8d25238348
#
_entry.id   3bfeaaa6805ee9618bf2ec8d25238348
#
_cell.length_a   1.000
_cell.length_b   1.000
_cell.length_c   1.000
_cell.angle_alpha   90.00
_cell.angle_beta   90.00
_cell.angle_gamma   90.00
#
_symmetry.space_group_name_H-M   'P 1'
#
loop_
_entity.id
_entity.type
_entity.pdbx_description
1 polymer ?
#
loop_
_entity_poly.entity_id
_entity_poly.type
_entity_poly.pdbx_seq_one_letter_code
_entity_poly.pdbx_strand_id
1 'polypeptide(L)'
;MKFRLNLAGALVDVTTQYDEYYPYFSPYLEKNTGTSPLIPPCPANDRDIPAVEISPQRLQKTASIYQPDAPAYYVEYCELCPAISSAITVFDRIVFHAVSFIWKDRAWLITAPSGTGKSTHYCLWKLLCPDEIQIINGDKPIVYIENDEVFVTTSPWTGKENMSQRLTAKLGGIITVSYTHLRAHETSQ
;
A
#
# COMPACT_ATOMS: atom_id res chain seq x y z
N MET A 1 -19.53 -3.33 -9.41
CA MET A 1 -19.60 -4.25 -8.26
C MET A 1 -19.66 -3.44 -6.96
N LYS A 2 -20.26 -3.97 -5.85
CA LYS A 2 -20.24 -3.30 -4.55
C LYS A 2 -19.73 -4.27 -3.48
N PHE A 3 -18.81 -3.81 -2.65
CA PHE A 3 -18.24 -4.60 -1.57
C PHE A 3 -17.68 -3.71 -0.46
N ARG A 4 -17.49 -4.26 0.73
CA ARG A 4 -16.89 -3.59 1.87
C ARG A 4 -15.52 -4.15 2.16
N LEU A 5 -14.53 -3.27 2.26
CA LEU A 5 -13.16 -3.58 2.66
C LEU A 5 -12.97 -3.32 4.16
N ASN A 6 -12.13 -4.13 4.76
CA ASN A 6 -11.53 -3.89 6.06
C ASN A 6 -10.01 -3.70 5.86
N LEU A 7 -9.55 -2.47 5.99
CA LEU A 7 -8.17 -2.07 5.78
C LEU A 7 -7.55 -1.62 7.10
N ALA A 8 -6.81 -2.51 7.74
CA ALA A 8 -6.25 -2.28 9.07
C ALA A 8 -7.32 -1.86 10.11
N GLY A 9 -8.47 -2.53 10.12
CA GLY A 9 -9.61 -2.22 10.98
C GLY A 9 -10.55 -1.12 10.44
N ALA A 10 -10.12 -0.29 9.50
CA ALA A 10 -10.98 0.72 8.87
C ALA A 10 -11.91 0.08 7.83
N LEU A 11 -13.21 0.31 7.96
CA LEU A 11 -14.21 -0.14 7.00
C LEU A 11 -14.43 0.92 5.92
N VAL A 12 -14.51 0.47 4.65
CA VAL A 12 -14.78 1.32 3.49
C VAL A 12 -15.73 0.61 2.54
N ASP A 13 -16.83 1.25 2.16
CA ASP A 13 -17.73 0.79 1.11
C ASP A 13 -17.20 1.21 -0.26
N VAL A 14 -16.98 0.25 -1.15
CA VAL A 14 -16.42 0.50 -2.47
C VAL A 14 -17.42 0.09 -3.55
N THR A 15 -17.65 0.99 -4.50
CA THR A 15 -18.41 0.73 -5.73
C THR A 15 -17.46 0.81 -6.91
N THR A 16 -17.45 -0.23 -7.75
CA THR A 16 -16.58 -0.31 -8.94
C THR A 16 -17.39 -0.57 -10.20
N GLN A 17 -16.85 -0.11 -11.35
CA GLN A 17 -17.41 -0.37 -12.67
C GLN A 17 -16.92 -1.71 -13.24
N TYR A 18 -15.70 -2.12 -12.86
CA TYR A 18 -15.02 -3.32 -13.35
C TYR A 18 -14.83 -4.32 -12.21
N ASP A 19 -14.65 -5.60 -12.54
CA ASP A 19 -14.47 -6.70 -11.58
C ASP A 19 -13.17 -7.49 -11.77
N GLU A 20 -12.40 -7.21 -12.83
CA GLU A 20 -11.17 -7.92 -13.18
C GLU A 20 -10.11 -7.85 -12.08
N TYR A 21 -10.09 -6.79 -11.28
CA TYR A 21 -9.16 -6.65 -10.15
C TYR A 21 -9.75 -7.09 -8.79
N TYR A 22 -10.98 -7.60 -8.76
CA TYR A 22 -11.60 -8.11 -7.54
C TYR A 22 -10.73 -9.12 -6.77
N PRO A 23 -9.94 -10.01 -7.41
CA PRO A 23 -9.04 -10.92 -6.70
C PRO A 23 -8.04 -10.21 -5.79
N TYR A 24 -7.59 -9.00 -6.11
CA TYR A 24 -6.67 -8.20 -5.27
C TYR A 24 -7.36 -7.67 -4.02
N PHE A 25 -8.65 -7.38 -4.10
CA PHE A 25 -9.45 -6.89 -2.98
C PHE A 25 -10.06 -8.00 -2.13
N SER A 26 -10.27 -9.19 -2.70
CA SER A 26 -10.97 -10.28 -2.03
C SER A 26 -10.37 -10.69 -0.67
N PRO A 27 -9.03 -10.67 -0.45
CA PRO A 27 -8.46 -10.95 0.85
C PRO A 27 -8.80 -9.92 1.92
N TYR A 28 -9.20 -8.71 1.51
CA TYR A 28 -9.47 -7.56 2.37
C TYR A 28 -10.96 -7.30 2.56
N LEU A 29 -11.83 -8.16 2.05
CA LEU A 29 -13.27 -8.05 2.32
C LEU A 29 -13.52 -8.24 3.82
N GLU A 30 -14.44 -7.45 4.38
CA GLU A 30 -14.84 -7.52 5.79
C GLU A 30 -15.09 -8.97 6.24
N LYS A 31 -15.84 -9.74 5.46
CA LYS A 31 -16.15 -11.15 5.72
C LYS A 31 -14.95 -12.11 5.67
N ASN A 32 -13.86 -11.72 5.01
CA ASN A 32 -12.65 -12.54 4.82
C ASN A 32 -11.50 -12.11 5.74
N THR A 33 -11.60 -10.94 6.34
CA THR A 33 -10.68 -10.49 7.38
C THR A 33 -11.09 -11.16 8.68
N GLY A 34 -10.74 -12.45 8.82
CA GLY A 34 -10.84 -13.11 10.12
C GLY A 34 -10.11 -12.25 11.15
N THR A 35 -10.58 -12.29 12.39
CA THR A 35 -9.97 -11.59 13.53
C THR A 35 -8.49 -11.97 13.61
N SER A 36 -7.65 -11.22 12.90
CA SER A 36 -6.22 -11.24 13.21
C SER A 36 -6.10 -10.63 14.60
N PRO A 37 -5.57 -11.35 15.59
CA PRO A 37 -5.39 -10.81 16.92
C PRO A 37 -4.49 -9.56 16.95
N LEU A 38 -3.86 -9.24 15.82
CA LEU A 38 -2.95 -8.11 15.66
C LEU A 38 -3.59 -6.89 14.97
N ILE A 39 -4.82 -7.00 14.49
CA ILE A 39 -5.56 -5.87 13.92
C ILE A 39 -6.85 -5.76 14.74
N PRO A 40 -6.86 -4.96 15.79
CA PRO A 40 -8.10 -4.71 16.52
C PRO A 40 -9.10 -4.06 15.56
N PRO A 41 -10.40 -4.36 15.71
CA PRO A 41 -11.42 -3.63 14.98
C PRO A 41 -11.25 -2.15 15.28
N CYS A 42 -11.21 -1.33 14.24
CA CYS A 42 -11.37 0.11 14.42
C CYS A 42 -12.63 0.29 15.28
N PRO A 43 -12.59 0.99 16.41
CA PRO A 43 -13.76 1.20 17.20
C PRO A 43 -14.83 1.74 16.26
N ALA A 44 -15.92 1.01 16.13
CA ALA A 44 -17.12 1.46 15.44
C ALA A 44 -17.76 2.57 16.32
N ASN A 45 -17.02 3.68 16.41
CA ASN A 45 -17.65 4.91 16.83
C ASN A 45 -18.58 5.28 15.68
N ASP A 46 -19.76 5.81 15.96
CA ASP A 46 -20.84 6.28 15.08
C ASP A 46 -20.43 7.13 13.86
N ARG A 47 -19.24 6.92 13.33
CA ARG A 47 -18.76 7.53 12.10
C ARG A 47 -19.33 6.76 10.93
N ASP A 48 -20.02 7.45 10.06
CA ASP A 48 -20.48 6.90 8.80
C ASP A 48 -19.32 6.21 8.07
N ILE A 49 -19.54 4.98 7.64
CA ILE A 49 -18.54 4.25 6.86
C ILE A 49 -18.36 4.99 5.53
N PRO A 50 -17.14 5.44 5.20
CA PRO A 50 -16.92 6.18 3.98
C PRO A 50 -17.22 5.32 2.75
N ALA A 51 -17.86 5.93 1.75
CA ALA A 51 -18.15 5.30 0.47
C ALA A 51 -17.21 5.86 -0.62
N VAL A 52 -16.62 4.98 -1.40
CA VAL A 52 -15.70 5.33 -2.50
C VAL A 52 -16.23 4.78 -3.82
N GLU A 53 -16.37 5.67 -4.77
CA GLU A 53 -16.72 5.37 -6.16
C GLU A 53 -15.97 6.33 -7.09
N ILE A 54 -15.39 5.81 -8.16
CA ILE A 54 -14.70 6.63 -9.16
C ILE A 54 -15.66 6.89 -10.31
N SER A 55 -15.94 8.17 -10.58
CA SER A 55 -16.87 8.54 -11.66
C SER A 55 -16.32 8.17 -13.04
N PRO A 56 -17.17 7.81 -14.01
CA PRO A 56 -16.74 7.51 -15.37
C PRO A 56 -15.94 8.65 -16.02
N GLN A 57 -16.33 9.90 -15.74
CA GLN A 57 -15.63 11.09 -16.25
C GLN A 57 -14.22 11.20 -15.71
N ARG A 58 -14.01 10.86 -14.41
CA ARG A 58 -12.68 10.83 -13.81
C ARG A 58 -11.81 9.74 -14.42
N LEU A 59 -12.36 8.54 -14.62
CA LEU A 59 -11.64 7.44 -15.26
C LEU A 59 -11.21 7.81 -16.69
N GLN A 60 -12.11 8.37 -17.49
CA GLN A 60 -11.79 8.79 -18.85
C GLN A 60 -10.69 9.87 -18.86
N LYS A 61 -10.76 10.84 -17.98
CA LYS A 61 -9.75 11.91 -17.86
C LYS A 61 -8.39 11.31 -17.47
N THR A 62 -8.34 10.44 -16.49
CA THR A 62 -7.10 9.82 -16.04
C THR A 62 -6.47 8.96 -17.12
N ALA A 63 -7.27 8.14 -17.80
CA ALA A 63 -6.80 7.31 -18.91
C ALA A 63 -6.16 8.15 -20.01
N SER A 64 -6.80 9.25 -20.40
CA SER A 64 -6.29 10.12 -21.48
C SER A 64 -4.97 10.84 -21.15
N ILE A 65 -4.69 11.10 -19.86
CA ILE A 65 -3.52 11.87 -19.43
C ILE A 65 -2.33 10.95 -19.12
N TYR A 66 -2.55 9.86 -18.43
CA TYR A 66 -1.47 9.08 -17.83
C TYR A 66 -1.19 7.75 -18.52
N GLN A 67 -2.20 7.08 -19.04
CA GLN A 67 -2.05 5.74 -19.60
C GLN A 67 -3.07 5.46 -20.71
N PRO A 68 -2.93 6.07 -21.90
CA PRO A 68 -3.91 5.92 -22.98
C PRO A 68 -4.10 4.46 -23.45
N ASP A 69 -3.08 3.62 -23.30
CA ASP A 69 -3.11 2.21 -23.68
C ASP A 69 -3.46 1.24 -22.53
N ALA A 70 -3.66 1.77 -21.30
CA ALA A 70 -3.99 0.91 -20.17
C ALA A 70 -5.45 0.45 -20.23
N PRO A 71 -5.74 -0.81 -19.86
CA PRO A 71 -7.11 -1.28 -19.72
C PRO A 71 -7.89 -0.42 -18.71
N ALA A 72 -9.15 -0.13 -19.00
CA ALA A 72 -9.97 0.75 -18.16
C ALA A 72 -10.11 0.25 -16.70
N TYR A 73 -10.18 -1.07 -16.50
CA TYR A 73 -10.20 -1.66 -15.15
C TYR A 73 -8.92 -1.34 -14.38
N TYR A 74 -7.75 -1.31 -15.04
CA TYR A 74 -6.48 -0.99 -14.38
C TYR A 74 -6.41 0.49 -13.98
N VAL A 75 -6.96 1.37 -14.82
CA VAL A 75 -7.09 2.80 -14.48
C VAL A 75 -7.96 2.98 -13.23
N GLU A 76 -9.10 2.29 -13.14
CA GLU A 76 -9.95 2.32 -11.95
C GLU A 76 -9.22 1.78 -10.71
N TYR A 77 -8.52 0.66 -10.83
CA TYR A 77 -7.71 0.09 -9.75
C TYR A 77 -6.67 1.08 -9.21
N CYS A 78 -6.01 1.82 -10.10
CA CYS A 78 -5.05 2.86 -9.72
C CYS A 78 -5.72 4.06 -9.04
N GLU A 79 -6.88 4.50 -9.54
CA GLU A 79 -7.64 5.63 -9.00
C GLU A 79 -8.30 5.31 -7.64
N LEU A 80 -8.66 4.06 -7.39
CA LEU A 80 -9.19 3.62 -6.10
C LEU A 80 -8.14 3.77 -4.98
N CYS A 81 -6.86 3.61 -5.27
CA CYS A 81 -5.80 3.71 -4.27
C CYS A 81 -5.78 5.06 -3.54
N PRO A 82 -5.62 6.22 -4.21
CA PRO A 82 -5.65 7.52 -3.53
C PRO A 82 -7.02 7.85 -2.94
N ALA A 83 -8.12 7.42 -3.58
CA ALA A 83 -9.46 7.68 -3.06
C ALA A 83 -9.71 6.94 -1.74
N ILE A 84 -9.37 5.65 -1.67
CA ILE A 84 -9.48 4.85 -0.45
C ILE A 84 -8.48 5.34 0.60
N SER A 85 -7.24 5.66 0.19
CA SER A 85 -6.26 6.24 1.11
C SER A 85 -6.79 7.49 1.81
N SER A 86 -7.41 8.40 1.05
CA SER A 86 -8.06 9.58 1.62
C SER A 86 -9.23 9.23 2.54
N ALA A 87 -10.05 8.25 2.15
CA ALA A 87 -11.21 7.84 2.94
C ALA A 87 -10.85 7.24 4.31
N ILE A 88 -9.72 6.51 4.40
CA ILE A 88 -9.30 5.87 5.65
C ILE A 88 -8.51 6.79 6.61
N THR A 89 -8.16 8.02 6.19
CA THR A 89 -7.42 8.95 7.06
C THR A 89 -8.21 9.34 8.30
N VAL A 90 -9.53 9.37 8.21
CA VAL A 90 -10.41 9.66 9.36
C VAL A 90 -10.32 8.61 10.49
N PHE A 91 -9.69 7.49 10.21
CA PHE A 91 -9.43 6.39 11.14
C PHE A 91 -7.95 6.31 11.54
N ASP A 92 -7.13 7.32 11.27
CA ASP A 92 -5.67 7.36 11.50
C ASP A 92 -4.92 6.28 10.69
N ARG A 93 -5.38 6.00 9.45
CA ARG A 93 -4.77 5.07 8.49
C ARG A 93 -4.40 5.81 7.21
N ILE A 94 -3.23 5.49 6.67
CA ILE A 94 -2.78 6.01 5.37
C ILE A 94 -2.18 4.89 4.52
N VAL A 95 -2.36 4.97 3.21
CA VAL A 95 -1.58 4.17 2.27
C VAL A 95 -0.28 4.90 1.97
N PHE A 96 0.86 4.26 2.21
CA PHE A 96 2.17 4.87 2.09
C PHE A 96 2.96 4.24 0.92
N HIS A 97 3.57 5.06 0.06
CA HIS A 97 4.33 4.55 -1.08
C HIS A 97 5.73 4.11 -0.66
N ALA A 98 5.87 2.84 -0.31
CA ALA A 98 7.10 2.22 0.16
C ALA A 98 7.10 0.72 -0.08
N VAL A 99 8.26 0.11 -0.16
CA VAL A 99 8.42 -1.32 0.13
C VAL A 99 8.51 -1.48 1.65
N SER A 100 7.76 -2.41 2.21
CA SER A 100 7.74 -2.69 3.65
C SER A 100 8.06 -4.13 3.95
N PHE A 101 8.87 -4.35 4.98
CA PHE A 101 9.29 -5.67 5.42
C PHE A 101 9.52 -5.71 6.93
N ILE A 102 9.48 -6.89 7.52
CA ILE A 102 9.85 -7.11 8.92
C ILE A 102 11.31 -7.52 8.99
N TRP A 103 12.05 -6.89 9.91
CA TRP A 103 13.39 -7.28 10.37
C TRP A 103 13.49 -7.03 11.85
N LYS A 104 13.95 -8.05 12.61
CA LYS A 104 14.05 -8.01 14.08
C LYS A 104 12.76 -7.54 14.75
N ASP A 105 11.65 -8.18 14.38
CA ASP A 105 10.30 -7.93 14.92
C ASP A 105 9.74 -6.51 14.71
N ARG A 106 10.37 -5.73 13.83
CA ARG A 106 9.95 -4.37 13.48
C ARG A 106 9.71 -4.24 11.98
N ALA A 107 8.72 -3.43 11.62
CA ALA A 107 8.49 -3.07 10.24
C ALA A 107 9.43 -1.95 9.80
N TRP A 108 10.04 -2.11 8.64
CA TRP A 108 10.89 -1.13 7.99
C TRP A 108 10.28 -0.73 6.65
N LEU A 109 10.27 0.57 6.38
CA LEU A 109 9.75 1.14 5.15
C LEU A 109 10.91 1.67 4.30
N ILE A 110 11.02 1.23 3.05
CA ILE A 110 11.94 1.83 2.08
C ILE A 110 11.12 2.72 1.15
N THR A 111 11.31 4.02 1.23
CA THR A 111 10.62 4.99 0.39
C THR A 111 11.58 5.74 -0.52
N ALA A 112 11.11 6.08 -1.72
CA ALA A 112 11.81 6.87 -2.72
C ALA A 112 10.84 7.24 -3.85
N PRO A 113 11.18 8.19 -4.73
CA PRO A 113 10.48 8.39 -5.98
C PRO A 113 10.36 7.11 -6.81
N SER A 114 9.36 7.04 -7.70
CA SER A 114 9.21 5.87 -8.58
C SER A 114 10.48 5.66 -9.42
N GLY A 115 10.87 4.40 -9.62
CA GLY A 115 12.07 4.06 -10.40
C GLY A 115 13.42 4.25 -9.68
N THR A 116 13.44 4.74 -8.44
CA THR A 116 14.69 5.00 -7.67
C THR A 116 15.31 3.74 -7.03
N GLY A 117 14.74 2.55 -7.26
CA GLY A 117 15.33 1.30 -6.78
C GLY A 117 14.87 0.84 -5.38
N LYS A 118 13.66 1.19 -4.93
CA LYS A 118 13.10 0.65 -3.67
C LYS A 118 13.11 -0.87 -3.61
N SER A 119 12.58 -1.53 -4.65
CA SER A 119 12.55 -3.00 -4.74
C SER A 119 13.97 -3.58 -4.80
N THR A 120 14.89 -2.93 -5.52
CA THR A 120 16.30 -3.34 -5.55
C THR A 120 16.93 -3.28 -4.16
N HIS A 121 16.69 -2.20 -3.41
CA HIS A 121 17.18 -2.06 -2.04
C HIS A 121 16.62 -3.15 -1.12
N TYR A 122 15.32 -3.45 -1.23
CA TYR A 122 14.73 -4.59 -0.51
C TYR A 122 15.37 -5.94 -0.90
N CYS A 123 15.63 -6.17 -2.19
CA CYS A 123 16.30 -7.39 -2.64
C CYS A 123 17.71 -7.54 -2.05
N LEU A 124 18.46 -6.44 -1.88
CA LEU A 124 19.75 -6.46 -1.21
C LEU A 124 19.62 -6.84 0.26
N TRP A 125 18.63 -6.30 0.97
CA TRP A 125 18.34 -6.72 2.34
C TRP A 125 18.02 -8.22 2.42
N LYS A 126 17.15 -8.70 1.51
CA LYS A 126 16.77 -10.13 1.46
C LYS A 126 17.95 -11.03 1.12
N LEU A 127 18.90 -10.57 0.32
CA LEU A 127 20.12 -11.29 -0.02
C LEU A 127 21.09 -11.37 1.16
N LEU A 128 21.22 -10.29 1.94
CA LEU A 128 22.14 -10.23 3.08
C LEU A 128 21.60 -10.95 4.32
N CYS A 129 20.27 -10.95 4.50
CA CYS A 129 19.59 -11.52 5.67
C CYS A 129 18.41 -12.40 5.24
N PRO A 130 18.63 -13.51 4.49
CA PRO A 130 17.57 -14.26 3.81
C PRO A 130 16.50 -14.81 4.75
N ASP A 131 16.89 -15.24 5.94
CA ASP A 131 15.98 -15.87 6.91
C ASP A 131 15.37 -14.87 7.91
N GLU A 132 15.89 -13.64 7.96
CA GLU A 132 15.43 -12.63 8.91
C GLU A 132 14.41 -11.65 8.30
N ILE A 133 14.29 -11.61 6.95
CA ILE A 133 13.47 -10.62 6.23
C ILE A 133 12.18 -11.25 5.75
N GLN A 134 11.05 -10.67 6.17
CA GLN A 134 9.72 -11.05 5.72
C GLN A 134 9.02 -9.85 5.07
N ILE A 135 8.62 -9.98 3.81
CA ILE A 135 7.89 -8.91 3.12
C ILE A 135 6.52 -8.67 3.76
N ILE A 136 6.14 -7.41 3.92
CA ILE A 136 4.76 -7.01 4.25
C ILE A 136 4.06 -6.61 2.95
N ASN A 137 4.61 -5.62 2.22
CA ASN A 137 4.03 -5.11 0.99
C ASN A 137 5.10 -4.48 0.08
N GLY A 138 5.05 -4.78 -1.21
CA GLY A 138 6.05 -4.37 -2.19
C GLY A 138 5.92 -2.95 -2.74
N ASP A 139 4.79 -2.24 -2.47
CA ASP A 139 4.58 -0.93 -3.08
C ASP A 139 3.80 0.06 -2.19
N LYS A 140 2.68 -0.35 -1.62
CA LYS A 140 1.76 0.56 -0.92
C LYS A 140 1.21 -0.03 0.38
N PRO A 141 2.05 -0.27 1.42
CA PRO A 141 1.58 -0.68 2.73
C PRO A 141 0.62 0.35 3.34
N ILE A 142 -0.20 -0.11 4.29
CA ILE A 142 -0.95 0.76 5.18
C ILE A 142 -0.10 1.01 6.42
N VAL A 143 0.04 2.28 6.77
CA VAL A 143 0.60 2.74 8.03
C VAL A 143 -0.55 3.27 8.88
N TYR A 144 -0.61 2.89 10.14
CA TYR A 144 -1.68 3.32 11.03
C TYR A 144 -1.20 3.52 12.47
N ILE A 145 -1.93 4.38 13.21
CA ILE A 145 -1.67 4.67 14.60
C ILE A 145 -2.71 3.96 15.45
N GLU A 146 -2.24 3.32 16.50
CA GLU A 146 -3.08 2.68 17.49
C GLU A 146 -2.38 2.67 18.86
N ASN A 147 -3.10 3.10 19.91
CA ASN A 147 -2.56 3.23 21.27
C ASN A 147 -1.21 3.98 21.31
N ASP A 148 -1.12 5.12 20.60
CA ASP A 148 0.09 5.95 20.47
C ASP A 148 1.29 5.24 19.83
N GLU A 149 1.08 4.12 19.17
CA GLU A 149 2.10 3.37 18.46
C GLU A 149 1.80 3.31 16.96
N VAL A 150 2.85 3.26 16.14
CA VAL A 150 2.74 3.19 14.70
C VAL A 150 2.93 1.77 14.22
N PHE A 151 2.01 1.28 13.42
CA PHE A 151 2.03 -0.06 12.82
C PHE A 151 2.04 0.00 11.31
N VAL A 152 2.55 -1.06 10.71
CA VAL A 152 2.58 -1.25 9.25
C VAL A 152 1.95 -2.59 8.92
N THR A 153 1.04 -2.59 7.94
CA THR A 153 0.42 -3.82 7.43
C THR A 153 0.28 -3.75 5.91
N THR A 154 -0.14 -4.84 5.30
CA THR A 154 -0.30 -4.92 3.85
C THR A 154 -1.60 -4.24 3.37
N SER A 155 -1.65 -3.97 2.06
CA SER A 155 -2.80 -3.42 1.33
C SER A 155 -3.05 -4.20 0.04
N PRO A 156 -4.16 -3.98 -0.66
CA PRO A 156 -4.41 -4.56 -1.99
C PRO A 156 -3.39 -4.17 -3.06
N TRP A 157 -2.68 -3.05 -2.90
CA TRP A 157 -1.75 -2.49 -3.90
C TRP A 157 -0.31 -2.94 -3.62
N THR A 158 0.14 -3.98 -4.31
CA THR A 158 1.42 -4.68 -4.04
C THR A 158 2.50 -4.40 -5.07
N GLY A 159 2.21 -3.54 -6.06
CA GLY A 159 3.13 -3.23 -7.14
C GLY A 159 3.22 -4.31 -8.22
N LYS A 160 4.13 -4.11 -9.18
CA LYS A 160 4.28 -4.99 -10.35
C LYS A 160 4.75 -6.40 -9.99
N GLU A 161 5.57 -6.52 -8.96
CA GLU A 161 6.12 -7.80 -8.51
C GLU A 161 5.14 -8.60 -7.65
N ASN A 162 3.98 -8.04 -7.32
CA ASN A 162 2.93 -8.63 -6.50
C ASN A 162 3.44 -9.26 -5.20
N MET A 163 4.43 -8.63 -4.58
CA MET A 163 5.03 -9.11 -3.34
C MET A 163 4.23 -8.63 -2.14
N SER A 164 3.55 -9.56 -1.45
CA SER A 164 2.90 -9.23 -0.18
C SER A 164 2.68 -10.46 0.70
N GLN A 165 2.67 -10.24 2.00
CA GLN A 165 2.23 -11.21 3.00
C GLN A 165 1.32 -10.49 4.01
N ARG A 166 0.30 -11.18 4.52
CA ARG A 166 -0.63 -10.61 5.49
C ARG A 166 0.00 -10.56 6.89
N LEU A 167 1.00 -9.70 7.00
CA LEU A 167 1.74 -9.46 8.22
C LEU A 167 1.48 -8.06 8.73
N THR A 168 1.63 -7.88 10.03
CA THR A 168 1.56 -6.60 10.72
C THR A 168 2.69 -6.53 11.73
N ALA A 169 3.37 -5.41 11.78
CA ALA A 169 4.41 -5.17 12.77
C ALA A 169 4.47 -3.68 13.14
N LYS A 170 4.97 -3.42 14.35
CA LYS A 170 5.25 -2.07 14.84
C LYS A 170 6.36 -1.45 14.02
N LEU A 171 6.20 -0.18 13.64
CA LEU A 171 7.21 0.55 12.87
C LEU A 171 8.54 0.63 13.62
N GLY A 172 9.62 0.21 12.95
CA GLY A 172 11.00 0.36 13.41
C GLY A 172 11.69 1.60 12.83
N GLY A 173 11.40 1.91 11.56
CA GLY A 173 11.97 3.08 10.91
C GLY A 173 11.61 3.21 9.43
N ILE A 174 11.99 4.35 8.86
CA ILE A 174 11.79 4.69 7.44
C ILE A 174 13.17 4.96 6.84
N ILE A 175 13.48 4.26 5.75
CA ILE A 175 14.70 4.39 4.97
C ILE A 175 14.35 5.16 3.70
N THR A 176 14.95 6.33 3.52
CA THR A 176 14.81 7.11 2.29
C THR A 176 15.97 6.81 1.36
N VAL A 177 15.67 6.33 0.15
CA VAL A 177 16.67 6.11 -0.89
C VAL A 177 16.75 7.37 -1.77
N SER A 178 17.94 7.97 -1.86
CA SER A 178 18.24 9.06 -2.76
C SER A 178 19.53 8.76 -3.52
N TYR A 179 19.56 9.04 -4.81
CA TYR A 179 20.81 9.01 -5.56
C TYR A 179 21.52 10.36 -5.42
N THR A 180 22.66 10.37 -4.74
CA THR A 180 23.66 11.41 -4.96
C THR A 180 24.44 11.02 -6.20
N HIS A 181 24.35 11.80 -7.29
CA HIS A 181 25.27 11.68 -8.40
C HIS A 181 26.66 12.02 -7.89
N LEU A 182 27.49 11.02 -7.64
CA LEU A 182 28.92 11.21 -7.60
C LEU A 182 29.33 11.60 -9.02
N ARG A 183 29.57 12.90 -9.28
CA ARG A 183 30.28 13.33 -10.48
C ARG A 183 31.67 12.73 -10.35
N ALA A 184 32.01 11.79 -11.22
CA ALA A 184 33.39 11.42 -11.43
C ALA A 184 34.12 12.70 -11.82
N HIS A 185 35.03 13.17 -10.98
CA HIS A 185 35.99 14.16 -11.39
C HIS A 185 36.87 13.48 -12.46
N GLU A 186 36.64 13.87 -13.73
CA GLU A 186 37.60 13.60 -14.76
C GLU A 186 38.89 14.27 -14.33
N THR A 187 39.85 13.48 -13.89
CA THR A 187 41.23 13.92 -13.76
C THR A 187 41.79 14.01 -15.19
N SER A 188 41.70 15.21 -15.76
CA SER A 188 42.48 15.54 -16.95
C SER A 188 43.98 15.46 -16.62
N GLN A 189 44.64 14.50 -17.21
CA GLN A 189 46.09 14.50 -17.43
C GLN A 189 46.38 15.02 -18.84
#